data_6e67ce38a72e4c9cb1348f8d6df25070
#
_entry.id   6e67ce38a72e4c9cb1348f8d6df25070
#
_cell.length_a   1.000
_cell.length_b   1.000
_cell.length_c   1.000
_cell.angle_alpha   90.00
_cell.angle_beta   90.00
_cell.angle_gamma   90.00
#
_symmetry.space_group_name_H-M   'P 1'
#
loop_
_entity.id
_entity.type
_entity.pdbx_description
1 polymer ?
#
loop_
_entity_poly.entity_id
_entity_poly.type
_entity_poly.pdbx_seq_one_letter_code
_entity_poly.pdbx_strand_id
1 'polypeptide(L)'
;MNNSIPSCFSTTTGPSIIRQTIRGLPFGPHPHRGFETVTFILEGSLAHADSGDHQSVIETGGVQWMTAGSGLVHAEVSPEAFKRDGGALEILQLWINLPARLKMVEPAYTGLQRDDIPKVELDEGRARLALIAGALGGETGPIQSLTDVFMSTLALSAGARIALPVPRERTVFLYVVDGEVSVGGTAVNPHHLIELEADGDEVLIEAELDARLLFGHASALNEPMVSYGPFVMNTREEIQQAVEDYQAGRFGGLEI
;
A
#
# COMPACT_ATOMS: atom_id res chain seq x y z
N MET A 1 22.91 10.01 13.83
CA MET A 1 22.86 9.68 12.39
C MET A 1 21.43 9.23 12.15
N ASN A 2 20.62 10.03 11.46
CA ASN A 2 19.20 9.71 11.26
C ASN A 2 19.07 8.60 10.23
N ASN A 3 18.78 7.38 10.70
CA ASN A 3 18.26 6.33 9.85
C ASN A 3 16.78 6.64 9.57
N SER A 4 16.53 7.59 8.68
CA SER A 4 15.18 7.80 8.18
C SER A 4 14.86 6.68 7.20
N ILE A 5 13.80 5.93 7.50
CA ILE A 5 13.22 4.95 6.56
C ILE A 5 12.95 5.63 5.24
N PRO A 6 13.34 5.04 4.11
CA PRO A 6 12.97 5.54 2.79
C PRO A 6 11.57 5.09 2.38
N SER A 7 10.61 5.19 3.26
CA SER A 7 9.21 4.93 2.96
C SER A 7 8.41 6.20 3.21
N CYS A 8 8.05 6.90 2.14
CA CYS A 8 7.00 7.90 2.23
C CYS A 8 5.68 7.16 2.43
N PHE A 9 5.25 7.02 3.67
CA PHE A 9 3.90 6.59 3.97
C PHE A 9 2.99 7.81 3.87
N SER A 10 2.11 7.84 2.90
CA SER A 10 0.98 8.75 2.87
C SER A 10 -0.29 7.95 3.08
N THR A 11 -0.90 8.09 4.25
CA THR A 11 -2.23 7.58 4.51
C THR A 11 -3.22 8.67 4.11
N THR A 12 -3.98 8.44 3.07
CA THR A 12 -5.09 9.30 2.69
C THR A 12 -6.41 8.63 3.03
N THR A 13 -7.17 9.28 3.85
CA THR A 13 -8.56 9.04 4.28
C THR A 13 -8.77 7.88 5.25
N GLY A 14 -8.97 8.23 6.52
CA GLY A 14 -9.64 7.37 7.51
C GLY A 14 -11.08 7.05 7.12
N PRO A 15 -11.79 6.21 7.90
CA PRO A 15 -13.14 5.77 7.57
C PRO A 15 -14.06 6.96 7.32
N SER A 16 -14.64 7.01 6.14
CA SER A 16 -15.60 8.04 5.75
C SER A 16 -16.87 7.42 5.21
N ILE A 17 -18.01 7.96 5.64
CA ILE A 17 -19.30 7.62 5.05
C ILE A 17 -19.57 8.60 3.92
N ILE A 18 -19.48 8.11 2.69
CA ILE A 18 -19.84 8.90 1.52
C ILE A 18 -21.35 8.88 1.37
N ARG A 19 -21.99 10.04 1.58
CA ARG A 19 -23.44 10.19 1.38
C ARG A 19 -23.76 10.17 -0.11
N GLN A 20 -24.97 9.69 -0.46
CA GLN A 20 -25.55 9.90 -1.78
C GLN A 20 -25.47 11.39 -2.15
N THR A 21 -25.01 11.71 -3.36
CA THR A 21 -24.82 13.09 -3.89
C THR A 21 -23.40 13.68 -3.76
N ILE A 22 -22.45 13.03 -3.15
CA ILE A 22 -21.05 13.48 -3.24
C ILE A 22 -20.49 13.10 -4.63
N ARG A 23 -19.73 14.01 -5.24
CA ARG A 23 -19.13 13.81 -6.57
C ARG A 23 -18.08 12.68 -6.64
N GLY A 24 -18.01 11.81 -5.63
CA GLY A 24 -17.05 10.72 -5.50
C GLY A 24 -15.70 11.19 -4.93
N LEU A 25 -14.72 10.28 -4.94
CA LEU A 25 -13.36 10.58 -4.55
C LEU A 25 -12.76 11.67 -5.46
N PRO A 26 -12.03 12.64 -4.91
CA PRO A 26 -11.53 13.80 -5.66
C PRO A 26 -10.20 13.53 -6.39
N PHE A 27 -9.76 12.28 -6.51
CA PHE A 27 -8.47 11.94 -7.11
C PHE A 27 -8.58 11.75 -8.62
N GLY A 28 -8.92 12.85 -9.31
CA GLY A 28 -8.88 12.94 -10.76
C GLY A 28 -7.46 12.75 -11.31
N PRO A 29 -7.26 12.89 -12.63
CA PRO A 29 -5.97 12.65 -13.27
C PRO A 29 -4.82 13.41 -12.60
N HIS A 30 -3.80 12.67 -12.16
CA HIS A 30 -2.58 13.21 -11.55
C HIS A 30 -1.37 12.30 -11.85
N PRO A 31 -0.15 12.89 -11.92
CA PRO A 31 1.04 12.14 -12.30
C PRO A 31 1.71 11.48 -11.10
N HIS A 32 2.53 10.45 -11.38
CA HIS A 32 3.53 9.90 -10.46
C HIS A 32 4.80 9.51 -11.21
N ARG A 33 5.97 9.53 -10.52
CA ARG A 33 7.24 9.00 -11.04
C ARG A 33 8.14 8.52 -9.91
N GLY A 34 8.84 7.39 -10.13
CA GLY A 34 9.98 6.94 -9.35
C GLY A 34 9.65 6.08 -8.12
N PHE A 35 8.41 5.61 -7.99
CA PHE A 35 7.95 4.80 -6.87
C PHE A 35 6.76 3.93 -7.27
N GLU A 36 6.26 3.14 -6.34
CA GLU A 36 5.04 2.35 -6.48
C GLU A 36 3.97 2.81 -5.49
N THR A 37 2.70 2.72 -5.87
CA THR A 37 1.55 2.89 -4.96
C THR A 37 0.88 1.55 -4.72
N VAL A 38 0.53 1.28 -3.47
CA VAL A 38 -0.32 0.14 -3.09
C VAL A 38 -1.56 0.69 -2.41
N THR A 39 -2.71 0.49 -3.02
CA THR A 39 -3.99 0.97 -2.49
C THR A 39 -4.80 -0.21 -1.98
N PHE A 40 -5.08 -0.22 -0.69
CA PHE A 40 -5.90 -1.24 -0.01
C PHE A 40 -7.32 -0.73 0.09
N ILE A 41 -8.27 -1.45 -0.48
CA ILE A 41 -9.70 -1.14 -0.38
C ILE A 41 -10.26 -1.90 0.83
N LEU A 42 -10.28 -1.27 1.99
CA LEU A 42 -10.72 -1.88 3.24
C LEU A 42 -12.24 -1.95 3.31
N GLU A 43 -12.93 -0.95 2.75
CA GLU A 43 -14.38 -0.91 2.60
C GLU A 43 -14.77 -0.09 1.36
N GLY A 44 -15.85 -0.51 0.69
CA GLY A 44 -16.35 0.15 -0.52
C GLY A 44 -15.71 -0.35 -1.81
N SER A 45 -15.53 0.53 -2.79
CA SER A 45 -14.93 0.21 -4.08
C SER A 45 -14.19 1.41 -4.69
N LEU A 46 -13.19 1.13 -5.50
CA LEU A 46 -12.34 2.12 -6.15
C LEU A 46 -12.14 1.77 -7.62
N ALA A 47 -12.40 2.74 -8.50
CA ALA A 47 -12.09 2.65 -9.91
C ALA A 47 -10.73 3.30 -10.18
N HIS A 48 -9.88 2.60 -10.92
CA HIS A 48 -8.59 3.06 -11.43
C HIS A 48 -8.63 3.18 -12.95
N ALA A 49 -7.99 4.22 -13.45
CA ALA A 49 -7.61 4.34 -14.85
C ALA A 49 -6.25 5.02 -14.96
N ASP A 50 -5.42 4.64 -15.92
CA ASP A 50 -4.12 5.26 -16.14
C ASP A 50 -3.76 5.48 -17.61
N SER A 51 -2.71 6.25 -17.88
CA SER A 51 -2.21 6.57 -19.20
C SER A 51 -1.54 5.39 -19.93
N GLY A 52 -1.42 4.22 -19.27
CA GLY A 52 -1.01 2.95 -19.87
C GLY A 52 -2.18 2.07 -20.32
N ASP A 53 -3.38 2.64 -20.41
CA ASP A 53 -4.63 1.97 -20.82
C ASP A 53 -5.12 0.89 -19.82
N HIS A 54 -4.65 0.91 -18.56
CA HIS A 54 -5.20 0.03 -17.54
C HIS A 54 -6.47 0.64 -16.93
N GLN A 55 -7.48 -0.19 -16.75
CA GLN A 55 -8.73 0.17 -16.08
C GLN A 55 -9.21 -0.98 -15.21
N SER A 56 -9.66 -0.67 -14.02
CA SER A 56 -10.25 -1.67 -13.11
C SER A 56 -11.20 -1.03 -12.10
N VAL A 57 -12.06 -1.86 -11.52
CA VAL A 57 -12.80 -1.54 -10.30
C VAL A 57 -12.45 -2.61 -9.28
N ILE A 58 -11.90 -2.20 -8.15
CA ILE A 58 -11.51 -3.09 -7.05
C ILE A 58 -12.48 -2.88 -5.89
N GLU A 59 -12.99 -3.99 -5.38
CA GLU A 59 -13.96 -4.04 -4.30
C GLU A 59 -13.29 -4.26 -2.95
N THR A 60 -14.09 -4.20 -1.89
CA THR A 60 -13.66 -4.43 -0.50
C THR A 60 -12.79 -5.68 -0.33
N GLY A 61 -11.64 -5.51 0.28
CA GLY A 61 -10.63 -6.55 0.53
C GLY A 61 -9.67 -6.77 -0.63
N GLY A 62 -9.86 -6.07 -1.75
CA GLY A 62 -8.94 -6.07 -2.88
C GLY A 62 -7.83 -5.03 -2.74
N VAL A 63 -6.87 -5.08 -3.66
CA VAL A 63 -5.67 -4.24 -3.67
C VAL A 63 -5.34 -3.81 -5.08
N GLN A 64 -4.88 -2.57 -5.23
CA GLN A 64 -4.25 -2.06 -6.44
C GLN A 64 -2.75 -1.89 -6.19
N TRP A 65 -1.92 -2.38 -7.09
CA TRP A 65 -0.47 -2.16 -7.08
C TRP A 65 -0.05 -1.55 -8.39
N MET A 66 0.44 -0.32 -8.34
CA MET A 66 0.85 0.44 -9.51
C MET A 66 2.32 0.83 -9.38
N THR A 67 3.13 0.45 -10.36
CA THR A 67 4.49 0.93 -10.53
C THR A 67 4.44 2.19 -11.38
N ALA A 68 4.73 3.35 -10.80
CA ALA A 68 4.79 4.60 -11.56
C ALA A 68 6.04 4.67 -12.45
N GLY A 69 7.15 4.11 -12.00
CA GLY A 69 8.38 3.97 -12.79
C GLY A 69 8.81 5.27 -13.46
N SER A 70 8.95 5.23 -14.79
CA SER A 70 9.39 6.38 -15.61
C SER A 70 8.37 7.51 -15.69
N GLY A 71 7.15 7.28 -15.21
CA GLY A 71 6.09 8.27 -15.11
C GLY A 71 4.82 7.87 -15.84
N LEU A 72 3.70 8.09 -15.19
CA LEU A 72 2.36 7.91 -15.73
C LEU A 72 1.41 8.95 -15.12
N VAL A 73 0.24 9.09 -15.74
CA VAL A 73 -0.92 9.80 -15.17
C VAL A 73 -1.97 8.77 -14.82
N HIS A 74 -2.51 8.83 -13.61
CA HIS A 74 -3.63 7.97 -13.21
C HIS A 74 -4.74 8.75 -12.51
N ALA A 75 -5.88 8.11 -12.37
CA ALA A 75 -7.00 8.59 -11.59
C ALA A 75 -7.57 7.46 -10.72
N GLU A 76 -7.92 7.80 -9.49
CA GLU A 76 -8.59 6.93 -8.54
C GLU A 76 -9.91 7.57 -8.14
N VAL A 77 -11.01 7.05 -8.68
CA VAL A 77 -12.33 7.65 -8.55
C VAL A 77 -13.34 6.63 -8.02
N SER A 78 -14.44 7.12 -7.47
CA SER A 78 -15.55 6.25 -7.11
C SER A 78 -16.24 5.71 -8.36
N PRO A 79 -16.53 4.40 -8.46
CA PRO A 79 -17.34 3.84 -9.54
C PRO A 79 -18.73 4.47 -9.61
N GLU A 80 -19.35 4.49 -10.79
CA GLU A 80 -20.67 5.10 -11.01
C GLU A 80 -21.77 4.49 -10.11
N ALA A 81 -21.70 3.17 -9.87
CA ALA A 81 -22.61 2.52 -8.94
C ALA A 81 -22.46 3.08 -7.52
N PHE A 82 -21.22 3.23 -7.05
CA PHE A 82 -20.94 3.78 -5.73
C PHE A 82 -21.33 5.26 -5.61
N LYS A 83 -21.11 6.07 -6.66
CA LYS A 83 -21.58 7.47 -6.71
C LYS A 83 -23.10 7.58 -6.61
N ARG A 84 -23.83 6.65 -7.23
CA ARG A 84 -25.30 6.63 -7.23
C ARG A 84 -25.86 6.18 -5.89
N ASP A 85 -25.32 5.11 -5.32
CA ASP A 85 -25.88 4.40 -4.17
C ASP A 85 -25.29 4.89 -2.85
N GLY A 86 -24.10 5.47 -2.88
CA GLY A 86 -23.33 5.83 -1.68
C GLY A 86 -22.81 4.60 -0.96
N GLY A 87 -22.29 4.78 0.24
CA GLY A 87 -21.81 3.70 1.09
C GLY A 87 -20.64 4.10 1.97
N ALA A 88 -20.18 3.15 2.77
CA ALA A 88 -18.94 3.31 3.51
C ALA A 88 -17.74 3.17 2.55
N LEU A 89 -16.72 3.96 2.80
CA LEU A 89 -15.47 3.90 2.05
C LEU A 89 -14.30 4.05 3.01
N GLU A 90 -13.43 3.05 3.01
CA GLU A 90 -12.17 3.09 3.75
C GLU A 90 -11.05 2.60 2.84
N ILE A 91 -10.09 3.46 2.57
CA ILE A 91 -8.96 3.19 1.70
C ILE A 91 -7.68 3.62 2.41
N LEU A 92 -6.66 2.78 2.33
CA LEU A 92 -5.30 3.13 2.71
C LEU A 92 -4.42 3.06 1.47
N GLN A 93 -3.55 4.03 1.31
CA GLN A 93 -2.55 4.02 0.24
C GLN A 93 -1.15 4.10 0.83
N LEU A 94 -0.29 3.20 0.38
CA LEU A 94 1.12 3.13 0.73
C LEU A 94 1.96 3.47 -0.50
N TRP A 95 2.95 4.34 -0.34
CA TRP A 95 3.96 4.60 -1.34
C TRP A 95 5.22 3.82 -1.02
N ILE A 96 5.71 3.04 -1.98
CA ILE A 96 6.92 2.23 -1.87
C ILE A 96 7.99 2.82 -2.78
N ASN A 97 9.08 3.28 -2.19
CA ASN A 97 10.19 3.85 -2.95
C ASN A 97 10.90 2.79 -3.78
N LEU A 98 11.38 3.16 -4.95
CA LEU A 98 12.23 2.33 -5.81
C LEU A 98 13.69 2.76 -5.72
N PRO A 99 14.66 1.84 -5.80
CA PRO A 99 16.07 2.20 -5.92
C PRO A 99 16.34 2.91 -7.26
N ALA A 100 17.41 3.69 -7.34
CA ALA A 100 17.76 4.49 -8.52
C ALA A 100 17.66 3.71 -9.84
N ARG A 101 18.17 2.47 -9.85
CA ARG A 101 18.16 1.57 -11.02
C ARG A 101 16.75 1.18 -11.52
N LEU A 102 15.74 1.32 -10.69
CA LEU A 102 14.34 0.94 -11.00
C LEU A 102 13.39 2.14 -11.10
N LYS A 103 13.84 3.36 -10.77
CA LYS A 103 12.97 4.54 -10.83
C LYS A 103 12.45 4.88 -12.23
N MET A 104 13.14 4.42 -13.25
CA MET A 104 12.81 4.69 -14.65
C MET A 104 12.35 3.44 -15.42
N VAL A 105 11.92 2.38 -14.72
CA VAL A 105 11.29 1.23 -15.37
C VAL A 105 9.95 1.61 -16.00
N GLU A 106 9.48 0.79 -16.91
CA GLU A 106 8.17 0.96 -17.53
C GLU A 106 7.05 0.92 -16.49
N PRO A 107 6.06 1.81 -16.54
CA PRO A 107 4.90 1.76 -15.67
C PRO A 107 4.14 0.43 -15.79
N ALA A 108 3.59 -0.04 -14.68
CA ALA A 108 2.83 -1.27 -14.62
C ALA A 108 1.70 -1.17 -13.61
N TYR A 109 0.65 -1.96 -13.83
CA TYR A 109 -0.50 -2.01 -12.96
C TYR A 109 -1.00 -3.45 -12.75
N THR A 110 -1.37 -3.77 -11.52
CA THR A 110 -2.04 -5.02 -11.17
C THR A 110 -3.16 -4.73 -10.17
N GLY A 111 -4.39 -5.05 -10.55
CA GLY A 111 -5.55 -5.03 -9.65
C GLY A 111 -5.88 -6.45 -9.19
N LEU A 112 -6.09 -6.64 -7.89
CA LEU A 112 -6.45 -7.92 -7.28
C LEU A 112 -7.76 -7.77 -6.53
N GLN A 113 -8.71 -8.66 -6.80
CA GLN A 113 -9.87 -8.80 -5.93
C GLN A 113 -9.50 -9.61 -4.68
N ARG A 114 -10.32 -9.52 -3.64
CA ARG A 114 -10.12 -10.26 -2.39
C ARG A 114 -9.87 -11.76 -2.58
N ASP A 115 -10.52 -12.36 -3.58
CA ASP A 115 -10.44 -13.80 -3.82
C ASP A 115 -9.22 -14.20 -4.65
N ASP A 116 -8.53 -13.23 -5.28
CA ASP A 116 -7.25 -13.43 -5.97
C ASP A 116 -6.06 -13.48 -4.98
N ILE A 117 -6.28 -13.06 -3.72
CA ILE A 117 -5.23 -12.96 -2.71
C ILE A 117 -5.26 -14.22 -1.83
N PRO A 118 -4.19 -15.04 -1.83
CA PRO A 118 -4.08 -16.22 -0.98
C PRO A 118 -4.16 -15.86 0.50
N LYS A 119 -4.74 -16.75 1.28
CA LYS A 119 -4.96 -16.57 2.72
C LYS A 119 -4.23 -17.66 3.49
N VAL A 120 -3.42 -17.24 4.44
CA VAL A 120 -2.72 -18.13 5.38
C VAL A 120 -3.45 -18.07 6.72
N GLU A 121 -3.99 -19.22 7.15
CA GLU A 121 -4.61 -19.34 8.48
C GLU A 121 -3.51 -19.57 9.51
N LEU A 122 -3.54 -18.82 10.60
CA LEU A 122 -2.60 -18.84 11.70
C LEU A 122 -3.34 -19.00 13.03
N ASP A 123 -2.62 -19.40 14.08
CA ASP A 123 -3.17 -19.48 15.44
C ASP A 123 -4.50 -20.25 15.51
N GLU A 124 -4.54 -21.44 14.94
CA GLU A 124 -5.73 -22.32 14.92
C GLU A 124 -7.00 -21.64 14.31
N GLY A 125 -6.79 -20.72 13.34
CA GLY A 125 -7.84 -20.00 12.65
C GLY A 125 -8.28 -18.69 13.34
N ARG A 126 -7.64 -18.30 14.46
CA ARG A 126 -7.89 -17.00 15.10
C ARG A 126 -7.24 -15.82 14.38
N ALA A 127 -6.27 -16.11 13.51
CA ALA A 127 -5.65 -15.09 12.68
C ALA A 127 -5.65 -15.52 11.21
N ARG A 128 -5.90 -14.58 10.33
CA ARG A 128 -5.87 -14.77 8.87
C ARG A 128 -5.00 -13.70 8.24
N LEU A 129 -3.99 -14.14 7.50
CA LEU A 129 -3.11 -13.27 6.73
C LEU A 129 -3.47 -13.38 5.25
N ALA A 130 -3.86 -12.27 4.62
CA ALA A 130 -4.02 -12.20 3.17
C ALA A 130 -2.67 -11.76 2.56
N LEU A 131 -2.04 -12.66 1.82
CA LEU A 131 -0.67 -12.49 1.32
C LEU A 131 -0.67 -11.84 -0.07
N ILE A 132 -0.27 -10.58 -0.13
CA ILE A 132 -0.29 -9.76 -1.35
C ILE A 132 1.01 -9.92 -2.14
N ALA A 133 2.15 -9.83 -1.46
CA ALA A 133 3.49 -9.99 -2.05
C ALA A 133 4.42 -10.74 -1.08
N GLY A 134 5.38 -11.47 -1.60
CA GLY A 134 6.30 -12.30 -0.82
C GLY A 134 5.79 -13.73 -0.63
N ALA A 135 6.34 -14.44 0.35
CA ALA A 135 5.99 -15.84 0.64
C ALA A 135 5.89 -16.12 2.14
N LEU A 136 4.90 -16.90 2.55
CA LEU A 136 4.69 -17.34 3.93
C LEU A 136 3.94 -18.69 3.96
N GLY A 137 4.39 -19.62 4.81
CA GLY A 137 3.68 -20.87 5.05
C GLY A 137 3.50 -21.78 3.83
N GLY A 138 4.34 -21.63 2.80
CA GLY A 138 4.24 -22.36 1.53
C GLY A 138 3.38 -21.66 0.47
N GLU A 139 2.68 -20.59 0.83
CA GLU A 139 1.94 -19.74 -0.09
C GLU A 139 2.82 -18.61 -0.63
N THR A 140 2.51 -18.12 -1.84
CA THR A 140 3.18 -16.99 -2.49
C THR A 140 2.15 -15.97 -2.91
N GLY A 141 2.39 -14.71 -2.58
CA GLY A 141 1.55 -13.59 -3.00
C GLY A 141 1.59 -13.39 -4.52
N PRO A 142 0.46 -12.99 -5.13
CA PRO A 142 0.36 -12.82 -6.58
C PRO A 142 1.18 -11.67 -7.13
N ILE A 143 1.52 -10.67 -6.30
CA ILE A 143 2.36 -9.54 -6.72
C ILE A 143 3.84 -9.93 -6.64
N GLN A 144 4.52 -9.82 -7.77
CA GLN A 144 5.98 -9.92 -7.84
C GLN A 144 6.59 -8.53 -7.69
N SER A 145 6.90 -8.15 -6.44
CA SER A 145 7.52 -6.86 -6.17
C SER A 145 8.88 -6.71 -6.84
N LEU A 146 9.15 -5.52 -7.36
CA LEU A 146 10.46 -5.16 -7.95
C LEU A 146 11.60 -5.11 -6.91
N THR A 147 11.27 -4.97 -5.63
CA THR A 147 12.21 -4.68 -4.53
C THR A 147 12.10 -5.64 -3.35
N ASP A 148 11.70 -6.87 -3.58
CA ASP A 148 11.63 -7.89 -2.51
C ASP A 148 10.75 -7.46 -1.31
N VAL A 149 9.62 -6.81 -1.59
CA VAL A 149 8.66 -6.42 -0.55
C VAL A 149 7.81 -7.61 -0.15
N PHE A 150 7.70 -7.85 1.16
CA PHE A 150 6.62 -8.63 1.75
C PHE A 150 5.47 -7.69 2.11
N MET A 151 4.25 -8.02 1.70
CA MET A 151 3.08 -7.21 1.97
C MET A 151 1.86 -8.08 2.24
N SER A 152 1.13 -7.76 3.30
CA SER A 152 -0.07 -8.48 3.69
C SER A 152 -1.06 -7.60 4.46
N THR A 153 -2.30 -8.06 4.54
CA THR A 153 -3.26 -7.62 5.54
C THR A 153 -3.51 -8.74 6.54
N LEU A 154 -3.74 -8.38 7.80
CA LEU A 154 -4.03 -9.28 8.89
C LEU A 154 -5.41 -9.02 9.45
N ALA A 155 -6.20 -10.06 9.65
CA ALA A 155 -7.42 -10.05 10.44
C ALA A 155 -7.20 -10.98 11.66
N LEU A 156 -7.34 -10.44 12.85
CA LEU A 156 -7.12 -11.11 14.12
C LEU A 156 -8.43 -11.14 14.90
N SER A 157 -8.81 -12.29 15.40
CA SER A 157 -9.90 -12.42 16.38
C SER A 157 -9.38 -12.14 17.79
N ALA A 158 -10.26 -11.74 18.69
CA ALA A 158 -9.93 -11.55 20.10
C ALA A 158 -9.22 -12.77 20.70
N GLY A 159 -8.11 -12.55 21.35
CA GLY A 159 -7.24 -13.59 21.93
C GLY A 159 -6.26 -14.24 20.95
N ALA A 160 -6.20 -13.79 19.69
CA ALA A 160 -5.20 -14.27 18.73
C ALA A 160 -3.79 -13.90 19.17
N ARG A 161 -2.85 -14.83 18.94
CA ARG A 161 -1.42 -14.66 19.22
C ARG A 161 -0.61 -15.27 18.09
N ILE A 162 0.15 -14.46 17.39
CA ILE A 162 0.96 -14.89 16.26
C ILE A 162 2.40 -14.42 16.37
N ALA A 163 3.31 -15.21 15.83
CA ALA A 163 4.70 -14.83 15.58
C ALA A 163 4.94 -14.89 14.08
N LEU A 164 5.21 -13.74 13.46
CA LEU A 164 5.50 -13.66 12.04
C LEU A 164 7.01 -13.65 11.83
N PRO A 165 7.58 -14.60 11.08
CA PRO A 165 9.01 -14.61 10.79
C PRO A 165 9.36 -13.43 9.88
N VAL A 166 10.44 -12.73 10.21
CA VAL A 166 11.00 -11.66 9.41
C VAL A 166 12.51 -11.87 9.30
N PRO A 167 13.10 -11.89 8.09
CA PRO A 167 14.54 -11.93 7.96
C PRO A 167 15.20 -10.75 8.68
N ARG A 168 16.30 -11.00 9.40
CA ARG A 168 17.06 -9.96 10.08
C ARG A 168 17.44 -8.82 9.14
N GLU A 169 17.61 -7.63 9.67
CA GLU A 169 18.04 -6.42 8.94
C GLU A 169 16.98 -5.86 7.96
N ARG A 170 15.76 -6.40 7.97
CA ARG A 170 14.67 -5.82 7.17
C ARG A 170 13.96 -4.71 7.97
N THR A 171 13.60 -3.67 7.26
CA THR A 171 12.68 -2.66 7.79
C THR A 171 11.28 -3.25 7.85
N VAL A 172 10.68 -3.22 9.02
CA VAL A 172 9.34 -3.77 9.29
C VAL A 172 8.40 -2.64 9.67
N PHE A 173 7.21 -2.66 9.11
CA PHE A 173 6.14 -1.77 9.55
C PHE A 173 4.85 -2.55 9.79
N LEU A 174 4.05 -2.02 10.71
CA LEU A 174 2.65 -2.39 10.90
C LEU A 174 1.81 -1.12 10.97
N TYR A 175 0.59 -1.21 10.48
CA TYR A 175 -0.40 -0.15 10.67
C TYR A 175 -1.68 -0.77 11.23
N VAL A 176 -2.11 -0.32 12.40
CA VAL A 176 -3.35 -0.79 13.02
C VAL A 176 -4.52 -0.01 12.41
N VAL A 177 -5.35 -0.72 11.67
CA VAL A 177 -6.55 -0.16 11.03
C VAL A 177 -7.64 0.03 12.07
N ASP A 178 -7.96 -1.05 12.79
CA ASP A 178 -8.92 -1.06 13.90
C ASP A 178 -8.56 -2.12 14.94
N GLY A 179 -9.25 -2.10 16.08
CA GLY A 179 -9.00 -2.97 17.22
C GLY A 179 -7.84 -2.50 18.10
N GLU A 180 -7.50 -3.31 19.08
CA GLU A 180 -6.41 -3.08 20.02
C GLU A 180 -5.46 -4.28 19.99
N VAL A 181 -4.19 -4.02 19.79
CA VAL A 181 -3.16 -5.06 19.69
C VAL A 181 -1.96 -4.74 20.56
N SER A 182 -1.22 -5.78 20.92
CA SER A 182 0.13 -5.66 21.47
C SER A 182 1.13 -6.14 20.41
N VAL A 183 2.15 -5.34 20.15
CA VAL A 183 3.26 -5.69 19.25
C VAL A 183 4.54 -5.69 20.04
N GLY A 184 5.22 -6.84 20.11
CA GLY A 184 6.41 -7.01 20.94
C GLY A 184 6.18 -6.66 22.41
N GLY A 185 4.98 -6.88 22.95
CA GLY A 185 4.59 -6.54 24.32
C GLY A 185 4.20 -5.07 24.56
N THR A 186 4.18 -4.24 23.50
CA THR A 186 3.75 -2.84 23.58
C THR A 186 2.33 -2.70 23.03
N ALA A 187 1.42 -2.16 23.85
CA ALA A 187 0.04 -1.92 23.41
C ALA A 187 -0.03 -0.79 22.36
N VAL A 188 -0.80 -1.02 21.29
CA VAL A 188 -0.96 -0.09 20.18
C VAL A 188 -2.43 0.11 19.86
N ASN A 189 -2.83 1.37 19.78
CA ASN A 189 -4.19 1.78 19.44
C ASN A 189 -4.42 1.85 17.90
N PRO A 190 -5.67 1.89 17.44
CA PRO A 190 -6.01 2.12 16.05
C PRO A 190 -5.36 3.38 15.47
N HIS A 191 -5.11 3.35 14.16
CA HIS A 191 -4.54 4.44 13.37
C HIS A 191 -3.10 4.82 13.76
N HIS A 192 -2.35 3.86 14.31
CA HIS A 192 -0.93 4.02 14.58
C HIS A 192 -0.10 3.21 13.60
N LEU A 193 0.94 3.87 13.07
CA LEU A 193 2.02 3.24 12.33
C LEU A 193 3.10 2.84 13.33
N ILE A 194 3.54 1.59 13.28
CA ILE A 194 4.58 1.03 14.11
C ILE A 194 5.76 0.72 13.20
N GLU A 195 6.90 1.23 13.58
CA GLU A 195 8.20 0.90 13.01
C GLU A 195 8.98 0.10 14.03
N LEU A 196 9.52 -1.04 13.63
CA LEU A 196 10.28 -1.91 14.53
C LEU A 196 11.78 -1.75 14.31
N GLU A 197 12.53 -1.86 15.40
CA GLU A 197 13.99 -1.98 15.34
C GLU A 197 14.40 -3.28 14.67
N ALA A 198 15.49 -3.25 13.89
CA ALA A 198 15.97 -4.41 13.11
C ALA A 198 16.84 -5.34 13.98
N ASP A 199 16.37 -5.74 15.17
CA ASP A 199 17.11 -6.52 16.17
C ASP A 199 16.61 -7.97 16.36
N GLY A 200 15.48 -8.32 15.74
CA GLY A 200 14.81 -9.63 15.81
C GLY A 200 14.73 -10.37 14.47
N ASP A 201 14.15 -11.54 14.51
CA ASP A 201 13.83 -12.40 13.36
C ASP A 201 12.36 -12.84 13.34
N GLU A 202 11.55 -12.30 14.25
CA GLU A 202 10.10 -12.48 14.28
C GLU A 202 9.40 -11.26 14.89
N VAL A 203 8.13 -11.09 14.55
CA VAL A 203 7.25 -10.07 15.12
C VAL A 203 6.12 -10.75 15.87
N LEU A 204 6.05 -10.52 17.19
CA LEU A 204 4.98 -11.03 18.03
C LEU A 204 3.81 -10.05 18.02
N ILE A 205 2.61 -10.53 17.69
CA ILE A 205 1.38 -9.74 17.68
C ILE A 205 0.32 -10.49 18.48
N GLU A 206 -0.30 -9.80 19.42
CA GLU A 206 -1.40 -10.30 20.22
C GLU A 206 -2.59 -9.35 20.08
N ALA A 207 -3.79 -9.89 19.87
CA ALA A 207 -5.01 -9.09 19.76
C ALA A 207 -5.89 -9.31 21.00
N GLU A 208 -6.20 -8.24 21.72
CA GLU A 208 -7.14 -8.28 22.85
C GLU A 208 -8.59 -8.25 22.37
N LEU A 209 -8.85 -7.55 21.27
CA LEU A 209 -10.13 -7.47 20.56
C LEU A 209 -9.92 -7.87 19.11
N ASP A 210 -11.01 -8.06 18.36
CA ASP A 210 -10.92 -8.21 16.91
C ASP A 210 -10.17 -7.02 16.32
N ALA A 211 -9.19 -7.28 15.45
CA ALA A 211 -8.33 -6.24 14.91
C ALA A 211 -7.98 -6.49 13.43
N ARG A 212 -7.76 -5.40 12.69
CA ARG A 212 -7.21 -5.43 11.33
C ARG A 212 -5.93 -4.62 11.28
N LEU A 213 -4.92 -5.16 10.59
CA LEU A 213 -3.63 -4.51 10.42
C LEU A 213 -3.13 -4.63 8.98
N LEU A 214 -2.30 -3.68 8.57
CA LEU A 214 -1.34 -3.89 7.48
C LEU A 214 -0.02 -4.34 8.10
N PHE A 215 0.63 -5.30 7.46
CA PHE A 215 1.95 -5.77 7.84
C PHE A 215 2.82 -5.91 6.60
N GLY A 216 4.00 -5.34 6.67
CA GLY A 216 4.96 -5.42 5.58
C GLY A 216 6.40 -5.28 6.05
N HIS A 217 7.32 -5.78 5.23
CA HIS A 217 8.74 -5.61 5.43
C HIS A 217 9.51 -5.63 4.10
N ALA A 218 10.64 -4.95 4.04
CA ALA A 218 11.51 -4.91 2.88
C ALA A 218 12.95 -4.67 3.29
N SER A 219 13.89 -4.94 2.40
CA SER A 219 15.29 -4.53 2.56
C SER A 219 15.42 -3.02 2.44
N ALA A 220 16.21 -2.39 3.31
CA ALA A 220 16.49 -0.95 3.22
C ALA A 220 17.23 -0.63 1.92
N LEU A 221 16.80 0.42 1.21
CA LEU A 221 17.44 0.80 -0.07
C LEU A 221 18.81 1.44 0.13
N ASN A 222 19.03 2.14 1.25
CA ASN A 222 20.28 2.84 1.57
C ASN A 222 20.77 3.80 0.46
N GLU A 223 19.85 4.44 -0.24
CA GLU A 223 20.10 5.41 -1.30
C GLU A 223 19.53 6.78 -0.91
N PRO A 224 20.08 7.89 -1.43
CA PRO A 224 19.48 9.20 -1.28
C PRO A 224 18.05 9.22 -1.82
N MET A 225 17.17 9.95 -1.16
CA MET A 225 15.79 10.13 -1.58
C MET A 225 15.41 11.62 -1.52
N VAL A 226 14.81 12.11 -2.59
CA VAL A 226 14.18 13.43 -2.65
C VAL A 226 12.74 13.26 -3.11
N SER A 227 11.82 13.80 -2.33
CA SER A 227 10.39 13.80 -2.65
C SER A 227 9.91 15.24 -2.85
N TYR A 228 9.16 15.48 -3.91
CA TYR A 228 8.48 16.74 -4.15
C TYR A 228 7.17 16.51 -4.91
N GLY A 229 6.04 16.84 -4.24
CA GLY A 229 4.73 16.56 -4.79
C GLY A 229 4.55 15.09 -5.15
N PRO A 230 4.16 14.77 -6.40
CA PRO A 230 3.87 13.41 -6.83
C PRO A 230 5.10 12.65 -7.35
N PHE A 231 6.31 13.13 -7.09
CA PHE A 231 7.56 12.55 -7.60
C PHE A 231 8.50 12.18 -6.47
N VAL A 232 9.11 10.99 -6.55
CA VAL A 232 10.11 10.49 -5.60
C VAL A 232 11.34 10.01 -6.38
N MET A 233 12.43 10.79 -6.30
CA MET A 233 13.66 10.55 -7.06
C MET A 233 14.87 10.48 -6.12
N ASN A 234 16.09 10.41 -6.67
CA ASN A 234 17.31 10.38 -5.86
C ASN A 234 17.96 11.77 -5.73
N THR A 235 17.70 12.68 -6.68
CA THR A 235 18.27 14.03 -6.69
C THR A 235 17.21 15.10 -6.99
N ARG A 236 17.53 16.36 -6.71
CA ARG A 236 16.65 17.50 -7.05
C ARG A 236 16.58 17.75 -8.55
N GLU A 237 17.65 17.48 -9.26
CA GLU A 237 17.73 17.59 -10.72
C GLU A 237 16.79 16.59 -11.38
N GLU A 238 16.72 15.36 -10.87
CA GLU A 238 15.76 14.36 -11.34
C GLU A 238 14.30 14.74 -11.05
N ILE A 239 14.02 15.39 -9.91
CA ILE A 239 12.68 15.95 -9.62
C ILE A 239 12.34 17.05 -10.64
N GLN A 240 13.29 17.97 -10.93
CA GLN A 240 13.05 19.01 -11.92
C GLN A 240 12.78 18.40 -13.31
N GLN A 241 13.56 17.40 -13.70
CA GLN A 241 13.34 16.67 -14.97
C GLN A 241 11.95 16.00 -14.99
N ALA A 242 11.47 15.42 -13.86
CA ALA A 242 10.15 14.84 -13.78
C ALA A 242 9.05 15.89 -14.01
N VAL A 243 9.18 17.10 -13.46
CA VAL A 243 8.24 18.19 -13.68
C VAL A 243 8.24 18.63 -15.15
N GLU A 244 9.41 18.80 -15.75
CA GLU A 244 9.56 19.19 -17.16
C GLU A 244 8.97 18.12 -18.11
N ASP A 245 9.22 16.85 -17.83
CA ASP A 245 8.67 15.73 -18.60
C ASP A 245 7.15 15.66 -18.52
N TYR A 246 6.58 15.85 -17.33
CA TYR A 246 5.14 15.90 -17.15
C TYR A 246 4.51 17.08 -17.90
N GLN A 247 5.08 18.28 -17.78
CA GLN A 247 4.62 19.47 -18.49
C GLN A 247 4.72 19.34 -20.02
N ALA A 248 5.68 18.56 -20.49
CA ALA A 248 5.84 18.25 -21.92
C ALA A 248 4.92 17.10 -22.39
N GLY A 249 4.03 16.56 -21.53
CA GLY A 249 3.09 15.49 -21.87
C GLY A 249 3.72 14.10 -21.99
N ARG A 250 4.93 13.89 -21.49
CA ARG A 250 5.67 12.62 -21.64
C ARG A 250 5.14 11.47 -20.77
N PHE A 251 4.23 11.75 -19.85
CA PHE A 251 3.57 10.73 -19.03
C PHE A 251 2.28 10.19 -19.65
N GLY A 252 1.98 10.59 -20.88
CA GLY A 252 0.71 10.32 -21.53
C GLY A 252 -0.42 11.22 -21.03
N GLY A 253 -1.60 11.01 -21.56
CA GLY A 253 -2.83 11.68 -21.18
C GLY A 253 -3.88 10.70 -20.66
N LEU A 254 -4.78 11.17 -19.83
CA LEU A 254 -5.91 10.41 -19.33
C LEU A 254 -7.15 11.28 -19.37
N GLU A 255 -8.13 10.84 -20.19
CA GLU A 255 -9.48 11.43 -20.22
C GLU A 255 -10.44 10.51 -19.47
N ILE A 256 -11.17 11.04 -18.46
CA ILE A 256 -12.14 10.31 -17.64
C ILE A 256 -13.49 11.04 -17.59
#